data_679610c4a60b9069a900368b26ec62c1
#
_entry.id   679610c4a60b9069a900368b26ec62c1
#
_cell.length_a   1.000
_cell.length_b   1.000
_cell.length_c   1.000
_cell.angle_alpha   90.00
_cell.angle_beta   90.00
_cell.angle_gamma   90.00
#
_symmetry.space_group_name_H-M   'P 1'
#
loop_
_entity.id
_entity.type
_entity.pdbx_description
1 polymer ?
#
loop_
_entity_poly.entity_id
_entity_poly.type
_entity_poly.pdbx_seq_one_letter_code
_entity_poly.pdbx_strand_id
1 'polypeptide(L)'
;MLSFCGFPSFVKIMSLMLQEIAEQPAVLERTIAAEREKFIKLGDFLRQKDIDLIILVARGSSDNAALFGRYLLEVTTGIPVSLSAPSVFTLYNAKLRLKRAVVIGVSQSGEGVDINHVLEQSKAYGAFTIAITNEADSSMAKIADETLLIHAGREKSVAATKTYTGQMIHFYLLANAVGDKRLELHKIPGFTQAALELEPKVKEVVQRYIFMENCVVVGRGMNYGNSYELALKLMETCYVVAERFSSADFFHGPLAIVERRFPVILFAPKGETKQSSVDLLNRVHELNADALSITNDDEVSKLSTHSIALPSEIDEFLSPIPFIVPAQLFAAHLSEAKGLDPDEPRSLAKITKTL
;
A
#
# COMPACT_ATOMS: atom_id res chain seq x y z
N MET A 1 34.95 -36.23 30.98
CA MET A 1 33.94 -36.42 29.91
C MET A 1 32.83 -35.41 30.13
N LEU A 2 32.92 -34.28 29.49
CA LEU A 2 31.85 -33.26 29.49
C LEU A 2 30.98 -33.52 28.26
N SER A 3 29.76 -33.96 28.48
CA SER A 3 28.76 -34.18 27.44
C SER A 3 28.25 -32.82 26.94
N PHE A 4 28.56 -32.48 25.71
CA PHE A 4 27.92 -31.37 25.01
C PHE A 4 26.46 -31.72 24.76
N CYS A 5 25.54 -31.10 25.49
CA CYS A 5 24.13 -31.08 25.15
C CYS A 5 23.97 -30.28 23.86
N GLY A 6 23.75 -30.98 22.74
CA GLY A 6 23.36 -30.35 21.48
C GLY A 6 22.03 -29.64 21.64
N PHE A 7 22.01 -28.32 21.46
CA PHE A 7 20.77 -27.57 21.29
C PHE A 7 20.08 -28.08 20.01
N PRO A 8 18.79 -28.44 20.08
CA PRO A 8 18.05 -28.77 18.86
C PRO A 8 18.09 -27.53 17.95
N SER A 9 18.56 -27.68 16.72
CA SER A 9 18.42 -26.70 15.67
C SER A 9 16.91 -26.54 15.39
N PHE A 10 16.29 -25.52 16.00
CA PHE A 10 14.95 -25.10 15.59
C PHE A 10 15.05 -24.65 14.13
N VAL A 11 14.50 -25.42 13.23
CA VAL A 11 14.20 -24.94 11.87
C VAL A 11 13.25 -23.77 12.06
N LYS A 12 13.75 -22.54 11.89
CA LYS A 12 12.92 -21.34 12.00
C LYS A 12 11.90 -21.42 10.87
N ILE A 13 10.66 -21.71 11.23
CA ILE A 13 9.55 -21.70 10.27
C ILE A 13 9.37 -20.26 9.83
N MET A 14 9.34 -20.00 8.51
CA MET A 14 9.11 -18.68 7.94
C MET A 14 7.75 -18.16 8.41
N SER A 15 7.68 -16.91 8.86
CA SER A 15 6.43 -16.27 9.31
C SER A 15 5.36 -16.28 8.22
N LEU A 16 4.09 -16.28 8.60
CA LEU A 16 2.97 -16.19 7.65
C LEU A 16 3.05 -14.92 6.82
N MET A 17 3.42 -13.81 7.45
CA MET A 17 3.62 -12.53 6.75
C MET A 17 4.63 -12.65 5.61
N LEU A 18 5.79 -13.28 5.84
CA LEU A 18 6.80 -13.50 4.79
C LEU A 18 6.29 -14.45 3.69
N GLN A 19 5.55 -15.50 4.06
CA GLN A 19 4.94 -16.42 3.07
C GLN A 19 3.94 -15.65 2.19
N GLU A 20 3.09 -14.83 2.77
CA GLU A 20 2.07 -14.05 2.06
C GLU A 20 2.68 -12.92 1.21
N ILE A 21 3.81 -12.34 1.63
CA ILE A 21 4.61 -11.42 0.80
C ILE A 21 5.11 -12.16 -0.46
N ALA A 22 5.61 -13.38 -0.32
CA ALA A 22 6.11 -14.17 -1.44
C ALA A 22 5.01 -14.61 -2.44
N GLU A 23 3.75 -14.66 -2.04
CA GLU A 23 2.63 -15.01 -2.91
C GLU A 23 2.22 -13.88 -3.88
N GLN A 24 2.68 -12.64 -3.67
CA GLN A 24 2.19 -11.45 -4.38
C GLN A 24 2.30 -11.55 -5.91
N PRO A 25 3.41 -11.99 -6.54
CA PRO A 25 3.47 -12.08 -8.01
C PRO A 25 2.36 -12.96 -8.58
N ALA A 26 2.13 -14.13 -7.99
CA ALA A 26 1.10 -15.07 -8.44
C ALA A 26 -0.33 -14.54 -8.18
N VAL A 27 -0.54 -13.81 -7.08
CA VAL A 27 -1.82 -13.14 -6.80
C VAL A 27 -2.10 -12.09 -7.86
N LEU A 28 -1.14 -11.24 -8.18
CA LEU A 28 -1.28 -10.16 -9.16
C LEU A 28 -1.57 -10.71 -10.56
N GLU A 29 -0.83 -11.73 -10.99
CA GLU A 29 -1.05 -12.39 -12.29
C GLU A 29 -2.47 -12.97 -12.38
N ARG A 30 -2.89 -13.72 -11.36
CA ARG A 30 -4.21 -14.32 -11.29
C ARG A 30 -5.33 -13.27 -11.29
N THR A 31 -5.16 -12.19 -10.52
CA THR A 31 -6.15 -11.11 -10.44
C THR A 31 -6.31 -10.39 -11.78
N ILE A 32 -5.18 -10.05 -12.44
CA ILE A 32 -5.19 -9.42 -13.77
C ILE A 32 -5.92 -10.31 -14.78
N ALA A 33 -5.62 -11.61 -14.78
CA ALA A 33 -6.24 -12.55 -15.72
C ALA A 33 -7.74 -12.73 -15.46
N ALA A 34 -8.14 -12.92 -14.19
CA ALA A 34 -9.51 -13.21 -13.82
C ALA A 34 -10.47 -12.02 -14.00
N GLU A 35 -10.01 -10.80 -13.69
CA GLU A 35 -10.87 -9.60 -13.68
C GLU A 35 -10.86 -8.81 -15.00
N ARG A 36 -9.95 -9.12 -15.94
CA ARG A 36 -9.75 -8.37 -17.18
C ARG A 36 -11.02 -8.08 -17.96
N GLU A 37 -11.84 -9.12 -18.24
CA GLU A 37 -13.06 -8.98 -19.03
C GLU A 37 -14.11 -8.12 -18.29
N LYS A 38 -14.18 -8.27 -16.97
CA LYS A 38 -15.07 -7.46 -16.15
C LYS A 38 -14.71 -5.98 -16.22
N PHE A 39 -13.42 -5.65 -16.15
CA PHE A 39 -12.95 -4.26 -16.27
C PHE A 39 -13.20 -3.67 -17.66
N ILE A 40 -13.13 -4.45 -18.75
CA ILE A 40 -13.48 -3.98 -20.09
C ILE A 40 -14.95 -3.54 -20.10
N LYS A 41 -15.86 -4.41 -19.63
CA LYS A 41 -17.32 -4.11 -19.58
C LYS A 41 -17.62 -2.93 -18.65
N LEU A 42 -16.99 -2.90 -17.47
CA LEU A 42 -17.13 -1.80 -16.51
C LEU A 42 -16.64 -0.48 -17.10
N GLY A 43 -15.50 -0.48 -17.79
CA GLY A 43 -14.96 0.71 -18.46
C GLY A 43 -15.92 1.25 -19.55
N ASP A 44 -16.50 0.36 -20.39
CA ASP A 44 -17.49 0.76 -21.39
C ASP A 44 -18.72 1.39 -20.73
N PHE A 45 -19.19 0.79 -19.64
CA PHE A 45 -20.32 1.31 -18.89
C PHE A 45 -20.02 2.68 -18.24
N LEU A 46 -18.86 2.82 -17.59
CA LEU A 46 -18.48 4.06 -16.91
C LEU A 46 -18.24 5.22 -17.88
N ARG A 47 -17.66 4.96 -19.06
CA ARG A 47 -17.50 5.98 -20.11
C ARG A 47 -18.82 6.51 -20.67
N GLN A 48 -19.90 5.71 -20.63
CA GLN A 48 -21.25 6.14 -21.04
C GLN A 48 -21.97 6.93 -19.95
N LYS A 49 -21.54 6.78 -18.69
CA LYS A 49 -22.06 7.57 -17.57
C LYS A 49 -21.27 8.88 -17.48
N ASP A 50 -21.98 9.96 -17.41
CA ASP A 50 -21.41 11.30 -17.18
C ASP A 50 -20.97 11.43 -15.71
N ILE A 51 -19.80 10.81 -15.40
CA ILE A 51 -19.24 10.75 -14.05
C ILE A 51 -18.29 11.91 -13.88
N ASP A 52 -18.49 12.70 -12.84
CA ASP A 52 -17.67 13.86 -12.50
C ASP A 52 -16.97 13.74 -11.12
N LEU A 53 -17.18 12.63 -10.40
CA LEU A 53 -16.56 12.38 -9.10
C LEU A 53 -16.39 10.89 -8.83
N ILE A 54 -15.21 10.50 -8.37
CA ILE A 54 -14.96 9.18 -7.78
C ILE A 54 -14.76 9.36 -6.27
N ILE A 55 -15.41 8.54 -5.45
CA ILE A 55 -15.24 8.53 -4.00
C ILE A 55 -14.71 7.15 -3.60
N LEU A 56 -13.58 7.12 -2.88
CA LEU A 56 -13.00 5.90 -2.32
C LEU A 56 -13.29 5.86 -0.82
N VAL A 57 -13.73 4.71 -0.32
CA VAL A 57 -13.99 4.50 1.10
C VAL A 57 -13.33 3.23 1.60
N ALA A 58 -12.49 3.36 2.61
CA ALA A 58 -11.67 2.27 3.13
C ALA A 58 -11.23 2.52 4.58
N ARG A 59 -10.48 1.57 5.16
CA ARG A 59 -9.78 1.66 6.44
C ARG A 59 -8.43 0.94 6.39
N GLY A 60 -7.46 1.39 7.20
CA GLY A 60 -6.16 0.74 7.36
C GLY A 60 -5.39 0.60 6.05
N SER A 61 -4.81 -0.57 5.79
CA SER A 61 -4.10 -0.85 4.54
C SER A 61 -4.95 -0.63 3.29
N SER A 62 -6.26 -0.88 3.37
CA SER A 62 -7.17 -0.61 2.26
C SER A 62 -7.31 0.90 1.98
N ASP A 63 -7.23 1.76 3.01
CA ASP A 63 -7.23 3.22 2.85
C ASP A 63 -5.92 3.72 2.22
N ASN A 64 -4.80 3.09 2.57
CA ASN A 64 -3.50 3.35 1.95
C ASN A 64 -3.49 2.96 0.46
N ALA A 65 -4.14 1.84 0.10
CA ALA A 65 -4.37 1.45 -1.30
C ALA A 65 -5.29 2.45 -2.02
N ALA A 66 -6.34 2.94 -1.34
CA ALA A 66 -7.23 3.97 -1.88
C ALA A 66 -6.50 5.31 -2.08
N LEU A 67 -5.57 5.69 -1.19
CA LEU A 67 -4.73 6.86 -1.37
C LEU A 67 -3.87 6.77 -2.64
N PHE A 68 -3.29 5.60 -2.93
CA PHE A 68 -2.64 5.34 -4.21
C PHE A 68 -3.65 5.44 -5.38
N GLY A 69 -4.81 4.79 -5.25
CA GLY A 69 -5.88 4.81 -6.24
C GLY A 69 -6.33 6.22 -6.59
N ARG A 70 -6.40 7.13 -5.62
CA ARG A 70 -6.70 8.54 -5.84
C ARG A 70 -5.70 9.17 -6.82
N TYR A 71 -4.40 9.11 -6.53
CA TYR A 71 -3.37 9.67 -7.42
C TYR A 71 -3.45 9.09 -8.83
N LEU A 72 -3.52 7.76 -8.92
CA LEU A 72 -3.53 7.08 -10.21
C LEU A 72 -4.75 7.46 -11.04
N LEU A 73 -5.95 7.43 -10.46
CA LEU A 73 -7.19 7.72 -11.18
C LEU A 73 -7.29 9.20 -11.57
N GLU A 74 -6.95 10.13 -10.68
CA GLU A 74 -6.94 11.57 -11.01
C GLU A 74 -6.02 11.86 -12.21
N VAL A 75 -4.79 11.31 -12.22
CA VAL A 75 -3.82 11.55 -13.28
C VAL A 75 -4.19 10.87 -14.60
N THR A 76 -4.82 9.70 -14.56
CA THR A 76 -5.09 8.91 -15.77
C THR A 76 -6.46 9.17 -16.38
N THR A 77 -7.45 9.61 -15.58
CA THR A 77 -8.83 9.80 -16.04
C THR A 77 -9.25 11.26 -16.07
N GLY A 78 -8.54 12.17 -15.39
CA GLY A 78 -8.94 13.55 -15.21
C GLY A 78 -10.17 13.75 -14.31
N ILE A 79 -10.73 12.67 -13.74
CA ILE A 79 -11.89 12.74 -12.85
C ILE A 79 -11.37 12.98 -11.41
N PRO A 80 -11.87 14.02 -10.71
CA PRO A 80 -11.52 14.24 -9.30
C PRO A 80 -11.85 13.03 -8.43
N VAL A 81 -10.97 12.72 -7.47
CA VAL A 81 -11.13 11.60 -6.55
C VAL A 81 -11.12 12.09 -5.10
N SER A 82 -12.13 11.75 -4.32
CA SER A 82 -12.22 12.06 -2.90
C SER A 82 -12.02 10.81 -2.05
N LEU A 83 -11.23 10.90 -0.99
CA LEU A 83 -11.22 9.90 0.07
C LEU A 83 -12.35 10.21 1.05
N SER A 84 -13.25 9.26 1.27
CA SER A 84 -14.42 9.44 2.13
C SER A 84 -14.04 9.46 3.61
N ALA A 85 -14.68 10.35 4.37
CA ALA A 85 -14.72 10.26 5.82
C ALA A 85 -16.03 9.56 6.24
N PRO A 86 -16.02 8.27 6.61
CA PRO A 86 -17.23 7.51 6.92
C PRO A 86 -18.11 8.15 8.00
N SER A 87 -17.50 8.89 8.95
CA SER A 87 -18.24 9.61 10.00
C SER A 87 -19.23 10.65 9.47
N VAL A 88 -19.03 11.18 8.26
CA VAL A 88 -19.98 12.07 7.59
C VAL A 88 -21.34 11.37 7.43
N PHE A 89 -21.32 10.08 7.12
CA PHE A 89 -22.52 9.25 6.95
C PHE A 89 -22.98 8.66 8.28
N THR A 90 -22.05 8.02 9.03
CA THR A 90 -22.40 7.21 10.21
C THR A 90 -22.76 8.03 11.46
N LEU A 91 -22.12 9.18 11.66
CA LEU A 91 -22.34 10.03 12.83
C LEU A 91 -23.18 11.26 12.52
N TYR A 92 -22.86 11.94 11.41
CA TYR A 92 -23.55 13.19 11.04
C TYR A 92 -24.79 12.96 10.18
N ASN A 93 -25.03 11.73 9.68
CA ASN A 93 -26.16 11.37 8.81
C ASN A 93 -26.35 12.36 7.63
N ALA A 94 -25.24 12.85 7.07
CA ALA A 94 -25.25 13.85 6.01
C ALA A 94 -25.75 13.24 4.69
N LYS A 95 -26.63 13.97 4.00
CA LYS A 95 -27.14 13.59 2.68
C LYS A 95 -26.32 14.26 1.59
N LEU A 96 -25.45 13.50 0.93
CA LEU A 96 -24.62 14.00 -0.16
C LEU A 96 -25.33 13.92 -1.52
N ARG A 97 -24.88 14.76 -2.47
CA ARG A 97 -25.38 14.76 -3.85
C ARG A 97 -24.49 13.88 -4.70
N LEU A 98 -24.90 12.62 -4.96
CA LEU A 98 -24.01 11.60 -5.53
C LEU A 98 -24.50 11.03 -6.88
N LYS A 99 -25.49 11.65 -7.54
CA LYS A 99 -26.09 11.12 -8.78
C LYS A 99 -25.08 10.93 -9.93
N ARG A 100 -23.96 11.64 -9.93
CA ARG A 100 -22.90 11.55 -10.96
C ARG A 100 -21.59 11.06 -10.36
N ALA A 101 -21.67 10.35 -9.23
CA ALA A 101 -20.51 9.81 -8.57
C ALA A 101 -20.44 8.28 -8.73
N VAL A 102 -19.19 7.78 -8.75
CA VAL A 102 -18.87 6.37 -8.49
C VAL A 102 -18.30 6.30 -7.08
N VAL A 103 -18.85 5.42 -6.25
CA VAL A 103 -18.35 5.18 -4.88
C VAL A 103 -17.77 3.78 -4.81
N ILE A 104 -16.48 3.69 -4.50
CA ILE A 104 -15.73 2.44 -4.45
C ILE A 104 -15.39 2.11 -3.00
N GLY A 105 -16.01 1.06 -2.46
CA GLY A 105 -15.63 0.48 -1.19
C GLY A 105 -14.45 -0.47 -1.34
N VAL A 106 -13.43 -0.32 -0.51
CA VAL A 106 -12.24 -1.17 -0.53
C VAL A 106 -12.06 -1.82 0.83
N SER A 107 -12.18 -3.14 0.88
CA SER A 107 -12.05 -3.91 2.12
C SER A 107 -11.69 -5.37 1.82
N GLN A 108 -10.60 -5.86 2.42
CA GLN A 108 -10.18 -7.24 2.25
C GLN A 108 -11.30 -8.22 2.63
N SER A 109 -11.94 -8.05 3.79
CA SER A 109 -13.02 -8.93 4.27
C SER A 109 -14.40 -8.58 3.74
N GLY A 110 -14.60 -7.32 3.30
CA GLY A 110 -15.92 -6.81 2.92
C GLY A 110 -16.93 -6.71 4.07
N GLU A 111 -16.49 -6.78 5.33
CA GLU A 111 -17.34 -6.80 6.52
C GLU A 111 -17.21 -5.52 7.39
N GLY A 112 -16.53 -4.50 6.90
CA GLY A 112 -16.42 -3.21 7.60
C GLY A 112 -17.77 -2.50 7.67
N VAL A 113 -18.33 -2.37 8.88
CA VAL A 113 -19.68 -1.85 9.10
C VAL A 113 -19.83 -0.42 8.60
N ASP A 114 -18.87 0.44 8.88
CA ASP A 114 -18.86 1.83 8.46
C ASP A 114 -18.69 1.99 6.93
N ILE A 115 -17.85 1.17 6.29
CA ILE A 115 -17.65 1.16 4.84
C ILE A 115 -18.93 0.70 4.15
N ASN A 116 -19.55 -0.37 4.64
CA ASN A 116 -20.80 -0.92 4.10
C ASN A 116 -21.93 0.10 4.22
N HIS A 117 -22.03 0.80 5.36
CA HIS A 117 -23.01 1.87 5.53
C HIS A 117 -22.82 3.01 4.52
N VAL A 118 -21.58 3.44 4.28
CA VAL A 118 -21.27 4.47 3.27
C VAL A 118 -21.72 4.02 1.88
N LEU A 119 -21.43 2.78 1.48
CA LEU A 119 -21.84 2.25 0.17
C LEU A 119 -23.37 2.21 0.05
N GLU A 120 -24.06 1.72 1.07
CA GLU A 120 -25.51 1.60 1.11
C GLU A 120 -26.20 2.97 0.97
N GLN A 121 -25.76 3.96 1.76
CA GLN A 121 -26.27 5.33 1.69
C GLN A 121 -25.91 6.00 0.36
N SER A 122 -24.70 5.80 -0.16
CA SER A 122 -24.30 6.36 -1.45
C SER A 122 -25.16 5.83 -2.60
N LYS A 123 -25.45 4.53 -2.59
CA LYS A 123 -26.37 3.90 -3.54
C LYS A 123 -27.78 4.50 -3.44
N ALA A 124 -28.30 4.69 -2.23
CA ALA A 124 -29.60 5.34 -2.00
C ALA A 124 -29.62 6.80 -2.48
N TYR A 125 -28.47 7.49 -2.51
CA TYR A 125 -28.33 8.85 -3.03
C TYR A 125 -28.04 8.91 -4.53
N GLY A 126 -28.05 7.76 -5.21
CA GLY A 126 -27.98 7.66 -6.67
C GLY A 126 -26.57 7.47 -7.25
N ALA A 127 -25.57 7.20 -6.42
CA ALA A 127 -24.24 6.81 -6.88
C ALA A 127 -24.26 5.41 -7.50
N PHE A 128 -23.34 5.14 -8.43
CA PHE A 128 -22.99 3.79 -8.82
C PHE A 128 -21.93 3.26 -7.84
N THR A 129 -22.14 2.07 -7.29
CA THR A 129 -21.30 1.55 -6.21
C THR A 129 -20.48 0.34 -6.65
N ILE A 130 -19.21 0.31 -6.29
CA ILE A 130 -18.26 -0.78 -6.58
C ILE A 130 -17.67 -1.29 -5.28
N ALA A 131 -17.59 -2.61 -5.13
CA ALA A 131 -16.85 -3.28 -4.05
C ALA A 131 -15.54 -3.86 -4.58
N ILE A 132 -14.41 -3.54 -3.97
CA ILE A 132 -13.13 -4.24 -4.13
C ILE A 132 -12.90 -5.06 -2.87
N THR A 133 -13.02 -6.39 -2.97
CA THR A 133 -12.94 -7.29 -1.82
C THR A 133 -12.31 -8.64 -2.19
N ASN A 134 -11.82 -9.37 -1.20
CA ASN A 134 -11.31 -10.73 -1.40
C ASN A 134 -12.41 -11.81 -1.19
N GLU A 135 -13.58 -11.40 -0.66
CA GLU A 135 -14.66 -12.29 -0.25
C GLU A 135 -15.94 -12.06 -1.09
N ALA A 136 -16.23 -12.99 -1.99
CA ALA A 136 -17.35 -12.87 -2.94
C ALA A 136 -18.73 -12.81 -2.25
N ASP A 137 -18.87 -13.47 -1.11
CA ASP A 137 -20.13 -13.56 -0.36
C ASP A 137 -20.25 -12.53 0.77
N SER A 138 -19.32 -11.55 0.81
CA SER A 138 -19.29 -10.52 1.86
C SER A 138 -20.52 -9.61 1.82
N SER A 139 -20.77 -8.95 2.96
CA SER A 139 -21.83 -7.93 3.08
C SER A 139 -21.61 -6.81 2.07
N MET A 140 -20.38 -6.35 1.86
CA MET A 140 -20.04 -5.30 0.89
C MET A 140 -20.36 -5.72 -0.55
N ALA A 141 -20.04 -6.97 -0.92
CA ALA A 141 -20.31 -7.51 -2.24
C ALA A 141 -21.82 -7.57 -2.54
N LYS A 142 -22.66 -7.84 -1.53
CA LYS A 142 -24.13 -7.86 -1.68
C LYS A 142 -24.75 -6.47 -1.80
N ILE A 143 -24.11 -5.45 -1.25
CA ILE A 143 -24.59 -4.05 -1.31
C ILE A 143 -24.25 -3.40 -2.64
N ALA A 144 -23.05 -3.60 -3.15
CA ALA A 144 -22.51 -2.91 -4.32
C ALA A 144 -23.27 -3.27 -5.62
N ASP A 145 -23.24 -2.38 -6.61
CA ASP A 145 -23.77 -2.66 -7.96
C ASP A 145 -22.81 -3.54 -8.76
N GLU A 146 -21.51 -3.43 -8.49
CA GLU A 146 -20.46 -4.27 -9.10
C GLU A 146 -19.45 -4.72 -8.03
N THR A 147 -18.96 -5.96 -8.16
CA THR A 147 -17.97 -6.53 -7.23
C THR A 147 -16.73 -6.99 -7.99
N LEU A 148 -15.57 -6.52 -7.56
CA LEU A 148 -14.24 -6.82 -8.10
C LEU A 148 -13.48 -7.65 -7.07
N LEU A 149 -13.05 -8.85 -7.43
CA LEU A 149 -12.43 -9.81 -6.51
C LEU A 149 -10.91 -9.75 -6.57
N ILE A 150 -10.26 -9.72 -5.38
CA ILE A 150 -8.81 -9.64 -5.27
C ILE A 150 -8.12 -10.96 -5.64
N HIS A 151 -8.79 -12.10 -5.50
CA HIS A 151 -8.26 -13.43 -5.78
C HIS A 151 -6.97 -13.78 -5.00
N ALA A 152 -6.75 -13.16 -3.83
CA ALA A 152 -5.53 -13.38 -3.04
C ALA A 152 -5.53 -14.69 -2.25
N GLY A 153 -6.64 -15.46 -2.26
CA GLY A 153 -6.82 -16.55 -1.32
C GLY A 153 -6.89 -16.02 0.12
N ARG A 154 -6.80 -16.89 1.09
CA ARG A 154 -6.88 -16.49 2.49
C ARG A 154 -5.58 -15.81 2.93
N GLU A 155 -5.67 -14.61 3.47
CA GLU A 155 -4.60 -13.91 4.15
C GLU A 155 -4.76 -14.09 5.66
N LYS A 156 -3.78 -14.74 6.30
CA LYS A 156 -3.84 -15.18 7.71
C LYS A 156 -3.11 -14.24 8.66
N SER A 157 -1.97 -13.67 8.23
CA SER A 157 -1.25 -12.67 9.01
C SER A 157 -2.16 -11.48 9.31
N VAL A 158 -2.06 -10.91 10.51
CA VAL A 158 -2.84 -9.73 10.89
C VAL A 158 -2.49 -8.55 9.99
N ALA A 159 -1.20 -8.31 9.77
CA ALA A 159 -0.71 -7.27 8.87
C ALA A 159 -0.99 -7.66 7.41
N ALA A 160 -1.72 -6.82 6.68
CA ALA A 160 -2.04 -7.04 5.27
C ALA A 160 -0.79 -6.88 4.39
N THR A 161 -0.65 -7.75 3.38
CA THR A 161 0.46 -7.73 2.41
C THR A 161 -0.04 -7.99 0.99
N LYS A 162 -0.35 -9.23 0.64
CA LYS A 162 -0.84 -9.62 -0.69
C LYS A 162 -2.21 -9.05 -1.04
N THR A 163 -3.07 -8.81 -0.04
CA THR A 163 -4.37 -8.17 -0.28
C THR A 163 -4.23 -6.67 -0.52
N TYR A 164 -3.22 -6.01 0.07
CA TYR A 164 -2.90 -4.61 -0.22
C TYR A 164 -2.51 -4.41 -1.70
N THR A 165 -1.53 -5.18 -2.20
CA THR A 165 -1.13 -5.10 -3.61
C THR A 165 -2.22 -5.60 -4.56
N GLY A 166 -3.02 -6.57 -4.12
CA GLY A 166 -4.21 -7.03 -4.82
C GLY A 166 -5.32 -5.96 -4.93
N GLN A 167 -5.45 -5.06 -3.96
CA GLN A 167 -6.33 -3.89 -4.06
C GLN A 167 -5.75 -2.84 -5.01
N MET A 168 -4.44 -2.59 -4.96
CA MET A 168 -3.79 -1.64 -5.85
C MET A 168 -3.94 -2.03 -7.33
N ILE A 169 -3.83 -3.31 -7.67
CA ILE A 169 -3.96 -3.75 -9.07
C ILE A 169 -5.35 -3.47 -9.66
N HIS A 170 -6.39 -3.43 -8.83
CA HIS A 170 -7.74 -3.05 -9.27
C HIS A 170 -7.82 -1.59 -9.70
N PHE A 171 -7.13 -0.68 -9.02
CA PHE A 171 -7.04 0.71 -9.46
C PHE A 171 -6.28 0.84 -10.79
N TYR A 172 -5.23 0.05 -11.02
CA TYR A 172 -4.56 -0.02 -12.31
C TYR A 172 -5.48 -0.54 -13.43
N LEU A 173 -6.23 -1.61 -13.16
CA LEU A 173 -7.19 -2.15 -14.11
C LEU A 173 -8.29 -1.12 -14.43
N LEU A 174 -8.76 -0.39 -13.42
CA LEU A 174 -9.75 0.68 -13.59
C LEU A 174 -9.17 1.85 -14.39
N ALA A 175 -7.94 2.29 -14.08
CA ALA A 175 -7.23 3.33 -14.83
C ALA A 175 -7.10 2.95 -16.31
N ASN A 176 -6.73 1.71 -16.63
CA ASN A 176 -6.66 1.22 -18.00
C ASN A 176 -8.03 1.07 -18.68
N ALA A 177 -9.09 0.83 -17.89
CA ALA A 177 -10.43 0.68 -18.42
C ALA A 177 -11.10 2.01 -18.75
N VAL A 178 -10.87 3.05 -17.94
CA VAL A 178 -11.56 4.35 -18.04
C VAL A 178 -10.66 5.45 -18.59
N GLY A 179 -9.38 5.44 -18.24
CA GLY A 179 -8.42 6.48 -18.60
C GLY A 179 -7.86 6.34 -20.03
N ASP A 180 -7.20 7.41 -20.49
CA ASP A 180 -6.58 7.48 -21.79
C ASP A 180 -5.16 6.86 -21.82
N LYS A 181 -4.47 6.85 -20.67
CA LYS A 181 -3.12 6.29 -20.56
C LYS A 181 -3.18 4.77 -20.42
N ARG A 182 -2.50 4.06 -21.33
CA ARG A 182 -2.37 2.60 -21.27
C ARG A 182 -1.12 2.21 -20.49
N LEU A 183 -1.32 1.57 -19.33
CA LEU A 183 -0.25 1.06 -18.47
C LEU A 183 0.01 -0.42 -18.77
N GLU A 184 1.27 -0.83 -18.80
CA GLU A 184 1.71 -2.19 -19.13
C GLU A 184 1.60 -3.14 -17.91
N LEU A 185 0.38 -3.39 -17.44
CA LEU A 185 0.11 -4.13 -16.20
C LEU A 185 0.69 -5.54 -16.19
N HIS A 186 0.88 -6.15 -17.36
CA HIS A 186 1.49 -7.49 -17.49
C HIS A 186 2.93 -7.54 -17.00
N LYS A 187 3.63 -6.40 -16.86
CA LYS A 187 4.99 -6.31 -16.32
C LYS A 187 5.03 -6.33 -14.79
N ILE A 188 3.93 -5.93 -14.13
CA ILE A 188 3.89 -5.77 -12.66
C ILE A 188 4.24 -7.07 -11.90
N PRO A 189 3.70 -8.25 -12.26
CA PRO A 189 4.08 -9.48 -11.57
C PRO A 189 5.58 -9.80 -11.67
N GLY A 190 6.20 -9.59 -12.83
CA GLY A 190 7.65 -9.76 -13.04
C GLY A 190 8.49 -8.78 -12.21
N PHE A 191 8.11 -7.51 -12.17
CA PHE A 191 8.78 -6.52 -11.31
C PHE A 191 8.60 -6.82 -9.82
N THR A 192 7.44 -7.35 -9.43
CA THR A 192 7.16 -7.78 -8.05
C THR A 192 8.03 -8.97 -7.68
N GLN A 193 8.24 -9.92 -8.60
CA GLN A 193 9.16 -11.04 -8.42
C GLN A 193 10.61 -10.58 -8.24
N ALA A 194 11.08 -9.65 -9.09
CA ALA A 194 12.41 -9.07 -8.96
C ALA A 194 12.59 -8.31 -7.62
N ALA A 195 11.54 -7.68 -7.12
CA ALA A 195 11.56 -7.03 -5.80
C ALA A 195 11.68 -8.04 -4.64
N LEU A 196 11.08 -9.22 -4.75
CA LEU A 196 11.25 -10.33 -3.77
C LEU A 196 12.69 -10.84 -3.72
N GLU A 197 13.39 -10.87 -4.86
CA GLU A 197 14.78 -11.32 -4.93
C GLU A 197 15.75 -10.40 -4.16
N LEU A 198 15.31 -9.21 -3.76
CA LEU A 198 16.06 -8.29 -2.91
C LEU A 198 16.01 -8.66 -1.41
N GLU A 199 15.29 -9.71 -1.01
CA GLU A 199 15.17 -10.13 0.39
C GLU A 199 16.52 -10.26 1.12
N PRO A 200 17.59 -10.85 0.54
CA PRO A 200 18.92 -10.91 1.19
C PRO A 200 19.48 -9.51 1.49
N LYS A 201 19.31 -8.54 0.58
CA LYS A 201 19.73 -7.16 0.78
C LYS A 201 18.90 -6.47 1.87
N VAL A 202 17.59 -6.72 1.88
CA VAL A 202 16.69 -6.21 2.94
C VAL A 202 17.14 -6.72 4.31
N LYS A 203 17.45 -8.02 4.45
CA LYS A 203 17.97 -8.63 5.71
C LYS A 203 19.26 -7.98 6.18
N GLU A 204 20.19 -7.67 5.26
CA GLU A 204 21.42 -6.95 5.58
C GLU A 204 21.10 -5.55 6.13
N VAL A 205 20.24 -4.80 5.44
CA VAL A 205 19.87 -3.43 5.81
C VAL A 205 19.15 -3.39 7.16
N VAL A 206 18.23 -4.31 7.42
CA VAL A 206 17.47 -4.43 8.67
C VAL A 206 18.38 -4.41 9.91
N GLN A 207 19.58 -5.05 9.84
CA GLN A 207 20.51 -5.09 10.98
C GLN A 207 20.96 -3.71 11.44
N ARG A 208 20.90 -2.70 10.56
CA ARG A 208 21.24 -1.31 10.87
C ARG A 208 20.14 -0.58 11.62
N TYR A 209 18.91 -1.10 11.61
CA TYR A 209 17.70 -0.44 12.13
C TYR A 209 17.04 -1.14 13.32
N ILE A 210 17.67 -2.17 13.90
CA ILE A 210 17.13 -2.89 15.09
C ILE A 210 16.90 -1.93 16.26
N PHE A 211 17.73 -0.88 16.39
CA PHE A 211 17.60 0.15 17.44
C PHE A 211 16.42 1.10 17.23
N MET A 212 15.82 1.12 16.04
CA MET A 212 14.85 2.14 15.65
C MET A 212 13.57 2.04 16.49
N GLU A 213 13.23 3.14 17.17
CA GLU A 213 11.99 3.32 17.93
C GLU A 213 11.06 4.35 17.26
N ASN A 214 11.67 5.30 16.54
CA ASN A 214 10.97 6.35 15.80
C ASN A 214 11.58 6.48 14.41
N CYS A 215 10.76 6.81 13.43
CA CYS A 215 11.23 7.16 12.08
C CYS A 215 10.20 8.03 11.35
N VAL A 216 10.66 8.59 10.22
CA VAL A 216 9.78 9.21 9.23
C VAL A 216 9.83 8.38 7.96
N VAL A 217 8.66 8.15 7.36
CA VAL A 217 8.51 7.49 6.06
C VAL A 217 7.99 8.52 5.05
N VAL A 218 8.75 8.73 3.97
CA VAL A 218 8.42 9.74 2.96
C VAL A 218 8.12 9.08 1.61
N GLY A 219 7.06 9.54 0.99
CA GLY A 219 6.70 9.20 -0.38
C GLY A 219 6.09 10.41 -1.08
N ARG A 220 6.08 10.43 -2.41
CA ARG A 220 5.41 11.48 -3.19
C ARG A 220 4.73 10.89 -4.41
N GLY A 221 3.65 11.56 -4.89
CA GLY A 221 2.93 11.11 -6.07
C GLY A 221 2.42 9.68 -5.92
N MET A 222 2.73 8.82 -6.89
CA MET A 222 2.27 7.43 -6.91
C MET A 222 2.69 6.62 -5.68
N ASN A 223 3.85 6.92 -5.07
CA ASN A 223 4.35 6.22 -3.89
C ASN A 223 3.94 6.85 -2.55
N TYR A 224 3.07 7.87 -2.54
CA TYR A 224 2.62 8.46 -1.28
C TYR A 224 1.80 7.47 -0.45
N GLY A 225 0.97 6.64 -1.07
CA GLY A 225 0.25 5.56 -0.38
C GLY A 225 1.19 4.53 0.28
N ASN A 226 2.32 4.24 -0.34
CA ASN A 226 3.34 3.33 0.21
C ASN A 226 4.00 3.87 1.48
N SER A 227 4.17 5.19 1.62
CA SER A 227 4.69 5.77 2.87
C SER A 227 3.75 5.53 4.04
N TYR A 228 2.44 5.61 3.80
CA TYR A 228 1.42 5.29 4.80
C TYR A 228 1.41 3.80 5.14
N GLU A 229 1.53 2.94 4.13
CA GLU A 229 1.49 1.50 4.34
C GLU A 229 2.72 0.99 5.08
N LEU A 230 3.94 1.44 4.73
CA LEU A 230 5.13 1.07 5.49
C LEU A 230 5.08 1.59 6.93
N ALA A 231 4.66 2.83 7.14
CA ALA A 231 4.49 3.38 8.48
C ALA A 231 3.52 2.53 9.30
N LEU A 232 2.38 2.12 8.71
CA LEU A 232 1.42 1.23 9.36
C LEU A 232 2.05 -0.12 9.71
N LYS A 233 2.77 -0.76 8.77
CA LYS A 233 3.46 -2.05 9.03
C LYS A 233 4.47 -1.93 10.16
N LEU A 234 5.27 -0.87 10.21
CA LEU A 234 6.24 -0.63 11.28
C LEU A 234 5.56 -0.45 12.65
N MET A 235 4.45 0.27 12.70
CA MET A 235 3.65 0.41 13.93
C MET A 235 3.03 -0.91 14.37
N GLU A 236 2.45 -1.67 13.44
CA GLU A 236 1.77 -2.94 13.74
C GLU A 236 2.73 -4.03 14.19
N THR A 237 3.84 -4.24 13.46
CA THR A 237 4.68 -5.43 13.65
C THR A 237 5.98 -5.15 14.41
N CYS A 238 6.49 -3.90 14.39
CA CYS A 238 7.76 -3.53 15.03
C CYS A 238 7.60 -2.60 16.22
N TYR A 239 6.37 -2.08 16.47
CA TYR A 239 6.05 -1.09 17.51
C TYR A 239 6.89 0.17 17.42
N VAL A 240 7.29 0.55 16.20
CA VAL A 240 8.01 1.77 15.88
C VAL A 240 7.02 2.90 15.64
N VAL A 241 7.22 4.06 16.25
CA VAL A 241 6.45 5.27 15.94
C VAL A 241 6.93 5.80 14.59
N ALA A 242 6.16 5.53 13.54
CA ALA A 242 6.49 5.88 12.18
C ALA A 242 5.53 6.96 11.66
N GLU A 243 6.03 8.18 11.50
CA GLU A 243 5.29 9.26 10.88
C GLU A 243 5.49 9.26 9.35
N ARG A 244 4.46 9.68 8.61
CA ARG A 244 4.42 9.61 7.15
C ARG A 244 4.09 10.95 6.53
N PHE A 245 4.88 11.33 5.52
CA PHE A 245 4.74 12.62 4.85
C PHE A 245 4.91 12.51 3.34
N SER A 246 4.30 13.42 2.60
CA SER A 246 4.83 13.75 1.29
C SER A 246 6.13 14.55 1.46
N SER A 247 7.07 14.44 0.51
CA SER A 247 8.31 15.22 0.59
C SER A 247 8.04 16.73 0.67
N ALA A 248 6.97 17.23 0.04
CA ALA A 248 6.59 18.62 0.12
C ALA A 248 6.13 19.00 1.53
N ASP A 249 5.19 18.27 2.12
CA ASP A 249 4.66 18.55 3.46
C ASP A 249 5.74 18.42 4.52
N PHE A 250 6.68 17.52 4.33
CA PHE A 250 7.78 17.30 5.27
C PHE A 250 8.65 18.57 5.46
N PHE A 251 8.88 19.33 4.40
CA PHE A 251 9.60 20.61 4.48
C PHE A 251 8.84 21.72 5.22
N HIS A 252 7.51 21.63 5.33
CA HIS A 252 6.65 22.65 5.92
C HIS A 252 6.44 22.49 7.45
N GLY A 253 7.49 22.08 8.17
CA GLY A 253 7.49 22.00 9.63
C GLY A 253 8.01 20.68 10.18
N PRO A 254 7.48 19.51 9.77
CA PRO A 254 7.89 18.20 10.32
C PRO A 254 9.40 17.90 10.25
N LEU A 255 10.12 18.48 9.30
CA LEU A 255 11.58 18.36 9.20
C LEU A 255 12.32 18.76 10.49
N ALA A 256 11.70 19.58 11.35
CA ALA A 256 12.28 20.01 12.63
C ALA A 256 12.53 18.88 13.62
N ILE A 257 11.88 17.70 13.46
CA ILE A 257 12.11 16.53 14.32
C ILE A 257 13.39 15.76 13.94
N VAL A 258 13.95 16.06 12.78
CA VAL A 258 15.11 15.32 12.26
C VAL A 258 16.38 15.82 12.93
N GLU A 259 17.04 14.90 13.61
CA GLU A 259 18.32 15.11 14.27
C GLU A 259 19.38 14.11 13.74
N ARG A 260 20.60 14.22 14.25
CA ARG A 260 21.68 13.32 13.85
C ARG A 260 21.30 11.85 14.03
N ARG A 261 21.47 11.04 12.97
CA ARG A 261 21.14 9.61 12.88
C ARG A 261 19.64 9.29 12.98
N PHE A 262 18.77 10.28 12.90
CA PHE A 262 17.34 10.03 12.85
C PHE A 262 16.98 9.27 11.56
N PRO A 263 16.24 8.14 11.64
CA PRO A 263 15.91 7.34 10.47
C PRO A 263 14.84 8.01 9.59
N VAL A 264 15.18 8.23 8.31
CA VAL A 264 14.26 8.70 7.28
C VAL A 264 14.20 7.64 6.18
N ILE A 265 13.05 7.01 5.99
CA ILE A 265 12.82 5.99 4.95
C ILE A 265 12.10 6.62 3.78
N LEU A 266 12.60 6.44 2.56
CA LEU A 266 12.14 7.18 1.39
C LEU A 266 11.77 6.23 0.24
N PHE A 267 10.56 6.38 -0.30
CA PHE A 267 10.18 5.82 -1.60
C PHE A 267 10.53 6.83 -2.69
N ALA A 268 11.51 6.51 -3.52
CA ALA A 268 12.08 7.44 -4.48
C ALA A 268 12.25 6.80 -5.88
N PRO A 269 11.16 6.65 -6.65
CA PRO A 269 11.25 6.16 -8.00
C PRO A 269 11.95 7.16 -8.93
N LYS A 270 12.55 6.63 -9.98
CA LYS A 270 12.94 7.42 -11.16
C LYS A 270 11.70 7.93 -11.86
N GLY A 271 11.62 9.22 -12.12
CA GLY A 271 10.47 9.84 -12.82
C GLY A 271 10.22 11.28 -12.35
N GLU A 272 8.97 11.71 -12.40
CA GLU A 272 8.54 13.10 -12.12
C GLU A 272 8.83 13.53 -10.67
N THR A 273 8.79 12.56 -9.73
CA THR A 273 9.02 12.84 -8.31
C THR A 273 10.49 12.77 -7.88
N LYS A 274 11.41 12.39 -8.78
CA LYS A 274 12.84 12.22 -8.48
C LYS A 274 13.47 13.47 -7.85
N GLN A 275 13.28 14.65 -8.46
CA GLN A 275 13.95 15.87 -7.98
C GLN A 275 13.60 16.18 -6.53
N SER A 276 12.33 16.01 -6.15
CA SER A 276 11.92 16.22 -4.74
C SER A 276 12.55 15.23 -3.76
N SER A 277 12.91 14.03 -4.23
CA SER A 277 13.64 13.03 -3.45
C SER A 277 15.11 13.41 -3.28
N VAL A 278 15.73 13.92 -4.34
CA VAL A 278 17.12 14.44 -4.28
C VAL A 278 17.22 15.63 -3.33
N ASP A 279 16.30 16.59 -3.43
CA ASP A 279 16.27 17.76 -2.54
C ASP A 279 16.12 17.36 -1.07
N LEU A 280 15.25 16.39 -0.80
CA LEU A 280 15.08 15.84 0.55
C LEU A 280 16.33 15.14 1.05
N LEU A 281 16.97 14.29 0.24
CA LEU A 281 18.20 13.57 0.64
C LEU A 281 19.33 14.53 0.94
N ASN A 282 19.51 15.59 0.14
CA ASN A 282 20.51 16.62 0.42
C ASN A 282 20.26 17.27 1.79
N ARG A 283 18.99 17.59 2.09
CA ARG A 283 18.65 18.19 3.39
C ARG A 283 18.82 17.23 4.57
N VAL A 284 18.45 15.96 4.41
CA VAL A 284 18.66 14.90 5.41
C VAL A 284 20.17 14.70 5.67
N HIS A 285 20.98 14.78 4.62
CA HIS A 285 22.45 14.69 4.72
C HIS A 285 23.04 15.87 5.49
N GLU A 286 22.61 17.11 5.22
CA GLU A 286 23.03 18.32 5.98
C GLU A 286 22.75 18.19 7.48
N LEU A 287 21.66 17.52 7.85
CA LEU A 287 21.27 17.27 9.24
C LEU A 287 22.00 16.07 9.86
N ASN A 288 22.85 15.37 9.09
CA ASN A 288 23.52 14.14 9.48
C ASN A 288 22.53 13.03 9.95
N ALA A 289 21.34 13.01 9.41
CA ALA A 289 20.36 11.97 9.63
C ALA A 289 20.64 10.73 8.77
N ASP A 290 19.98 9.63 9.06
CA ASP A 290 20.14 8.35 8.36
C ASP A 290 19.04 8.17 7.30
N ALA A 291 19.41 8.10 6.03
CA ALA A 291 18.48 7.93 4.92
C ALA A 291 18.52 6.51 4.35
N LEU A 292 17.39 5.80 4.41
CA LEU A 292 17.17 4.55 3.69
C LEU A 292 16.24 4.81 2.50
N SER A 293 16.74 4.64 1.28
CA SER A 293 15.88 4.74 0.08
C SER A 293 15.49 3.38 -0.50
N ILE A 294 14.24 3.28 -0.93
CA ILE A 294 13.74 2.25 -1.83
C ILE A 294 13.61 2.94 -3.18
N THR A 295 14.48 2.59 -4.12
CA THR A 295 14.68 3.38 -5.35
C THR A 295 15.07 2.51 -6.54
N ASN A 296 14.88 3.03 -7.74
CA ASN A 296 15.45 2.49 -8.98
C ASN A 296 16.28 3.56 -9.74
N ASP A 297 16.74 4.57 -9.02
CA ASP A 297 17.58 5.66 -9.54
C ASP A 297 18.96 5.64 -8.89
N ASP A 298 20.02 5.64 -9.73
CA ASP A 298 21.41 5.55 -9.26
C ASP A 298 21.87 6.78 -8.48
N GLU A 299 21.38 7.99 -8.80
CA GLU A 299 21.72 9.21 -8.09
C GLU A 299 21.12 9.20 -6.68
N VAL A 300 19.84 8.86 -6.58
CA VAL A 300 19.14 8.70 -5.30
C VAL A 300 19.84 7.63 -4.44
N SER A 301 20.20 6.50 -5.05
CA SER A 301 20.91 5.43 -4.34
C SER A 301 22.26 5.88 -3.76
N LYS A 302 23.02 6.69 -4.51
CA LYS A 302 24.32 7.23 -4.06
C LYS A 302 24.21 8.31 -2.98
N LEU A 303 23.14 9.10 -3.00
CA LEU A 303 22.88 10.14 -1.99
C LEU A 303 22.34 9.57 -0.67
N SER A 304 21.82 8.35 -0.68
CA SER A 304 21.26 7.71 0.52
C SER A 304 22.34 7.07 1.38
N THR A 305 22.14 7.05 2.70
CA THR A 305 23.04 6.31 3.64
C THR A 305 22.97 4.81 3.33
N HIS A 306 21.77 4.30 3.08
CA HIS A 306 21.51 2.94 2.64
C HIS A 306 20.46 2.96 1.51
N SER A 307 20.52 1.99 0.60
CA SER A 307 19.53 1.85 -0.46
C SER A 307 19.15 0.39 -0.72
N ILE A 308 17.90 0.19 -1.07
CA ILE A 308 17.37 -1.04 -1.64
C ILE A 308 17.02 -0.69 -3.08
N ALA A 309 17.87 -1.15 -4.02
CA ALA A 309 17.79 -0.78 -5.42
C ALA A 309 16.97 -1.79 -6.22
N LEU A 310 15.88 -1.32 -6.82
CA LEU A 310 15.02 -2.07 -7.73
C LEU A 310 15.51 -1.94 -9.19
N PRO A 311 14.98 -2.77 -10.13
CA PRO A 311 15.29 -2.66 -11.56
C PRO A 311 15.00 -1.27 -12.13
N SER A 312 15.95 -0.70 -12.88
CA SER A 312 15.92 0.68 -13.40
C SER A 312 14.87 0.93 -14.48
N GLU A 313 14.35 -0.14 -15.11
CA GLU A 313 13.30 -0.11 -16.14
C GLU A 313 11.89 0.08 -15.59
N ILE A 314 11.69 0.04 -14.27
CA ILE A 314 10.38 0.24 -13.67
C ILE A 314 9.97 1.71 -13.83
N ASP A 315 8.92 1.95 -14.63
CA ASP A 315 8.29 3.27 -14.78
C ASP A 315 7.66 3.74 -13.47
N GLU A 316 7.67 5.05 -13.19
CA GLU A 316 7.12 5.62 -11.94
C GLU A 316 5.66 5.21 -11.72
N PHE A 317 4.85 5.16 -12.77
CA PHE A 317 3.45 4.74 -12.67
C PHE A 317 3.28 3.28 -12.26
N LEU A 318 4.23 2.40 -12.60
CA LEU A 318 4.19 0.98 -12.24
C LEU A 318 4.96 0.68 -10.94
N SER A 319 5.71 1.66 -10.42
CA SER A 319 6.60 1.48 -9.25
C SER A 319 5.87 1.15 -7.94
N PRO A 320 4.65 1.64 -7.63
CA PRO A 320 4.06 1.45 -6.30
C PRO A 320 3.97 -0.01 -5.83
N ILE A 321 3.54 -0.94 -6.69
CA ILE A 321 3.44 -2.36 -6.30
C ILE A 321 4.81 -2.99 -6.07
N PRO A 322 5.79 -2.96 -6.99
CA PRO A 322 7.09 -3.55 -6.72
C PRO A 322 7.87 -2.83 -5.60
N PHE A 323 7.65 -1.54 -5.37
CA PHE A 323 8.35 -0.78 -4.34
C PHE A 323 7.87 -1.09 -2.91
N ILE A 324 6.59 -1.45 -2.72
CA ILE A 324 6.11 -1.82 -1.39
C ILE A 324 6.63 -3.18 -0.92
N VAL A 325 7.02 -4.07 -1.84
CA VAL A 325 7.48 -5.42 -1.49
C VAL A 325 8.72 -5.41 -0.59
N PRO A 326 9.84 -4.74 -0.94
CA PRO A 326 10.99 -4.67 -0.04
C PRO A 326 10.68 -3.92 1.25
N ALA A 327 9.72 -3.00 1.28
CA ALA A 327 9.26 -2.35 2.50
C ALA A 327 8.50 -3.31 3.44
N GLN A 328 7.64 -4.17 2.88
CA GLN A 328 6.96 -5.22 3.65
C GLN A 328 7.97 -6.25 4.18
N LEU A 329 8.94 -6.68 3.36
CA LEU A 329 10.05 -7.54 3.80
C LEU A 329 10.86 -6.87 4.92
N PHE A 330 11.14 -5.56 4.80
CA PHE A 330 11.85 -4.81 5.83
C PHE A 330 11.09 -4.83 7.16
N ALA A 331 9.79 -4.56 7.17
CA ALA A 331 8.97 -4.59 8.37
C ALA A 331 8.93 -5.99 9.00
N ALA A 332 8.73 -7.05 8.20
CA ALA A 332 8.69 -8.42 8.69
C ALA A 332 10.03 -8.84 9.32
N HIS A 333 11.14 -8.62 8.61
CA HIS A 333 12.48 -8.98 9.13
C HIS A 333 12.93 -8.09 10.29
N LEU A 334 12.52 -6.81 10.33
CA LEU A 334 12.80 -5.94 11.47
C LEU A 334 12.05 -6.42 12.71
N SER A 335 10.78 -6.84 12.57
CA SER A 335 10.00 -7.45 13.64
C SER A 335 10.74 -8.67 14.22
N GLU A 336 11.13 -9.61 13.36
CA GLU A 336 11.89 -10.79 13.78
C GLU A 336 13.25 -10.43 14.44
N ALA A 337 13.98 -9.45 13.89
CA ALA A 337 15.26 -9.01 14.42
C ALA A 337 15.15 -8.32 15.78
N LYS A 338 14.01 -7.69 16.07
CA LYS A 338 13.65 -7.14 17.38
C LYS A 338 13.14 -8.21 18.35
N GLY A 339 13.05 -9.49 17.94
CA GLY A 339 12.52 -10.59 18.75
C GLY A 339 10.99 -10.57 18.90
N LEU A 340 10.30 -9.93 17.95
CA LEU A 340 8.84 -9.83 17.90
C LEU A 340 8.27 -10.84 16.90
N ASP A 341 6.96 -11.09 16.98
CA ASP A 341 6.22 -11.93 16.04
C ASP A 341 5.43 -11.04 15.06
N PRO A 342 5.77 -11.03 13.76
CA PRO A 342 5.04 -10.23 12.77
C PRO A 342 3.64 -10.77 12.47
N ASP A 343 3.35 -12.03 12.80
CA ASP A 343 2.08 -12.68 12.52
C ASP A 343 1.01 -12.39 13.59
N GLU A 344 1.44 -12.19 14.84
CA GLU A 344 0.57 -11.97 16.00
C GLU A 344 0.94 -10.67 16.75
N PRO A 345 0.72 -9.50 16.13
CA PRO A 345 0.98 -8.23 16.80
C PRO A 345 0.03 -8.04 18.00
N ARG A 346 0.61 -7.53 19.10
CA ARG A 346 -0.15 -7.31 20.36
C ARG A 346 -1.35 -6.39 20.14
N SER A 347 -2.47 -6.69 20.80
CA SER A 347 -3.68 -5.86 20.82
C SER A 347 -4.39 -5.68 19.48
N LEU A 348 -4.01 -6.43 18.44
CA LEU A 348 -4.67 -6.38 17.14
C LEU A 348 -5.37 -7.70 16.81
N ALA A 349 -6.42 -7.60 16.00
CA ALA A 349 -7.11 -8.73 15.40
C ALA A 349 -7.25 -8.49 13.89
N LYS A 350 -7.34 -9.59 13.11
CA LYS A 350 -7.42 -9.50 11.63
C LYS A 350 -8.62 -8.68 11.14
N ILE A 351 -9.71 -8.65 11.90
CA ILE A 351 -10.90 -7.84 11.57
C ILE A 351 -11.19 -6.91 12.74
N THR A 352 -11.16 -5.62 12.49
CA THR A 352 -11.54 -4.60 13.47
C THR A 352 -12.96 -4.13 13.16
N LYS A 353 -13.84 -4.16 14.18
CA LYS A 353 -15.20 -3.63 14.07
C LYS A 353 -15.20 -2.20 14.60
N THR A 354 -15.43 -1.23 13.72
CA THR A 354 -15.64 0.19 14.05
C THR A 354 -17.03 0.63 13.65
N LEU A 355 -17.66 1.51 14.46
CA LEU A 355 -18.95 2.15 14.13
C LEU A 355 -18.69 3.56 13.63
#